data_49deb88f15ecd6ac8e5c97155bbec83a
#
_entry.id   49deb88f15ecd6ac8e5c97155bbec83a
#
_cell.length_a   1.000
_cell.length_b   1.000
_cell.length_c   1.000
_cell.angle_alpha   90.00
_cell.angle_beta   90.00
_cell.angle_gamma   90.00
#
_symmetry.space_group_name_H-M   'P 1'
#
loop_
_entity.id
_entity.type
_entity.pdbx_description
1 polymer ?
#
loop_
_entity_poly.entity_id
_entity_poly.type
_entity_poly.pdbx_seq_one_letter_code
_entity_poly.pdbx_strand_id
1 'polypeptide(L)'
;MYKAAILGTGNIARKMAYTLNGMEGVCLYAVASRTLDKAQAFAKEFGAEKAYGSYEEMAADQEIALVYIATPHSHHAENALMCLEHGRNVLVEKPFTVNAGQAEEVFSKAKEKGLFAGEAMWARFKPIQKTLQKLIKEDRIIGEVTCVTANTGGQLSHVPRLIEPELAGGALLDVGIYPLNFASMMIDSEIERIDSHAVLTDKGVDAQNGFVITYKDGKMAILGSSMVSEMNSLGVVYGTDGRIEADYILDIGKITVIKGDWRQEYLSPKQISGFEFEVEDALKAIREGRCESEVMPHSEVIRMMKVMDGLRREWGVEYPFE
;
A
#
# COMPACT_ATOMS: atom_id res chain seq x y z
N MET A 1 -12.14 5.12 23.05
CA MET A 1 -10.84 5.28 22.38
C MET A 1 -10.39 3.92 21.91
N TYR A 2 -10.08 3.75 20.61
CA TYR A 2 -9.58 2.50 20.08
C TYR A 2 -8.11 2.29 20.48
N LYS A 3 -7.78 1.08 20.91
CA LYS A 3 -6.41 0.69 21.26
C LYS A 3 -5.75 0.05 20.04
N ALA A 4 -4.80 0.74 19.42
CA ALA A 4 -4.02 0.24 18.30
C ALA A 4 -2.68 -0.31 18.77
N ALA A 5 -2.23 -1.38 18.14
CA ALA A 5 -0.91 -1.96 18.35
C ALA A 5 -0.10 -1.96 17.06
N ILE A 6 1.22 -1.88 17.19
CA ILE A 6 2.15 -1.97 16.06
C ILE A 6 3.00 -3.23 16.20
N LEU A 7 2.98 -4.07 15.17
CA LEU A 7 3.80 -5.27 15.06
C LEU A 7 5.02 -4.96 14.19
N GLY A 8 6.18 -4.85 14.84
CA GLY A 8 7.43 -4.39 14.23
C GLY A 8 7.88 -3.03 14.78
N THR A 9 9.18 -2.72 14.66
CA THR A 9 9.80 -1.50 15.19
C THR A 9 10.69 -0.80 14.15
N GLY A 10 10.39 -1.02 12.85
CA GLY A 10 11.11 -0.43 11.72
C GLY A 10 10.72 1.04 11.46
N ASN A 11 11.25 1.61 10.37
CA ASN A 11 11.01 3.02 10.01
C ASN A 11 9.54 3.32 9.78
N ILE A 12 8.80 2.42 9.10
CA ILE A 12 7.37 2.64 8.85
C ILE A 12 6.55 2.53 10.15
N ALA A 13 6.93 1.62 11.07
CA ALA A 13 6.33 1.54 12.39
C ALA A 13 6.48 2.85 13.18
N ARG A 14 7.64 3.52 13.08
CA ARG A 14 7.89 4.84 13.71
C ARG A 14 6.96 5.91 13.13
N LYS A 15 6.77 5.90 11.81
CA LYS A 15 5.88 6.83 11.13
C LYS A 15 4.42 6.62 11.56
N MET A 16 3.98 5.35 11.65
CA MET A 16 2.65 5.01 12.16
C MET A 16 2.48 5.39 13.63
N ALA A 17 3.48 5.17 14.48
CA ALA A 17 3.43 5.59 15.89
C ALA A 17 3.26 7.11 16.04
N TYR A 18 4.01 7.89 15.26
CA TYR A 18 3.83 9.34 15.18
C TYR A 18 2.41 9.72 14.73
N THR A 19 1.89 9.02 13.73
CA THR A 19 0.53 9.24 13.20
C THR A 19 -0.53 8.99 14.27
N LEU A 20 -0.49 7.83 14.90
CA LEU A 20 -1.45 7.45 15.96
C LEU A 20 -1.45 8.43 17.12
N ASN A 21 -0.29 8.95 17.50
CA ASN A 21 -0.17 9.96 18.56
C ASN A 21 -0.76 11.32 18.17
N GLY A 22 -0.90 11.61 16.89
CA GLY A 22 -1.53 12.84 16.39
C GLY A 22 -3.04 12.71 16.14
N MET A 23 -3.61 11.48 16.19
CA MET A 23 -5.00 11.21 15.88
C MET A 23 -5.91 11.30 17.13
N GLU A 24 -7.16 11.70 16.90
CA GLU A 24 -8.20 11.60 17.92
C GLU A 24 -8.94 10.26 17.85
N GLY A 25 -9.43 9.76 18.98
CA GLY A 25 -10.25 8.56 19.05
C GLY A 25 -9.50 7.22 18.99
N VAL A 26 -8.19 7.25 18.74
CA VAL A 26 -7.28 6.08 18.77
C VAL A 26 -6.04 6.40 19.61
N CYS A 27 -5.42 5.39 20.20
CA CYS A 27 -4.13 5.55 20.89
C CYS A 27 -3.16 4.45 20.49
N LEU A 28 -1.87 4.77 20.50
CA LEU A 28 -0.81 3.77 20.45
C LEU A 28 -0.75 3.05 21.80
N TYR A 29 -1.41 1.89 21.86
CA TYR A 29 -1.52 1.12 23.09
C TYR A 29 -0.36 0.15 23.28
N ALA A 30 0.03 -0.58 22.23
CA ALA A 30 1.03 -1.61 22.34
C ALA A 30 2.00 -1.62 21.15
N VAL A 31 3.17 -2.17 21.37
CA VAL A 31 4.14 -2.50 20.33
C VAL A 31 4.78 -3.85 20.60
N ALA A 32 5.00 -4.63 19.55
CA ALA A 32 5.75 -5.87 19.63
C ALA A 32 6.98 -5.88 18.72
N SER A 33 8.02 -6.53 19.18
CA SER A 33 9.23 -6.82 18.43
C SER A 33 9.73 -8.22 18.75
N ARG A 34 10.59 -8.79 17.91
CA ARG A 34 11.27 -10.09 18.16
C ARG A 34 12.12 -10.12 19.42
N THR A 35 12.38 -8.98 20.03
CA THR A 35 13.08 -8.85 21.31
C THR A 35 12.38 -7.81 22.17
N LEU A 36 12.22 -8.10 23.45
CA LEU A 36 11.55 -7.22 24.40
C LEU A 36 12.25 -5.86 24.53
N ASP A 37 13.59 -5.85 24.54
CA ASP A 37 14.37 -4.61 24.65
C ASP A 37 14.05 -3.61 23.53
N LYS A 38 13.91 -4.09 22.29
CA LYS A 38 13.53 -3.24 21.15
C LYS A 38 12.11 -2.73 21.28
N ALA A 39 11.19 -3.57 21.73
CA ALA A 39 9.81 -3.16 21.98
C ALA A 39 9.72 -2.11 23.08
N GLN A 40 10.43 -2.31 24.19
CA GLN A 40 10.49 -1.36 25.32
C GLN A 40 11.12 -0.01 24.91
N ALA A 41 12.22 -0.05 24.15
CA ALA A 41 12.84 1.17 23.64
C ALA A 41 11.88 1.97 22.75
N PHE A 42 11.17 1.29 21.85
CA PHE A 42 10.17 1.90 20.98
C PHE A 42 8.97 2.43 21.78
N ALA A 43 8.45 1.64 22.74
CA ALA A 43 7.35 2.05 23.60
C ALA A 43 7.70 3.31 24.42
N LYS A 44 8.91 3.36 24.96
CA LYS A 44 9.41 4.53 25.70
C LYS A 44 9.49 5.78 24.81
N GLU A 45 9.94 5.61 23.56
CA GLU A 45 10.12 6.72 22.62
C GLU A 45 8.79 7.31 22.16
N PHE A 46 7.80 6.45 21.86
CA PHE A 46 6.51 6.87 21.29
C PHE A 46 5.35 6.88 22.29
N GLY A 47 5.59 6.51 23.54
CA GLY A 47 4.57 6.55 24.58
C GLY A 47 3.56 5.41 24.54
N ALA A 48 3.90 4.24 23.97
CA ALA A 48 3.04 3.06 24.02
C ALA A 48 2.93 2.56 25.46
N GLU A 49 1.70 2.16 25.86
CA GLU A 49 1.43 1.67 27.22
C GLU A 49 2.07 0.31 27.49
N LYS A 50 2.10 -0.56 26.47
CA LYS A 50 2.62 -1.92 26.57
C LYS A 50 3.71 -2.22 25.52
N ALA A 51 4.65 -3.07 25.90
CA ALA A 51 5.70 -3.58 25.03
C ALA A 51 5.80 -5.11 25.17
N TYR A 52 5.82 -5.82 24.04
CA TYR A 52 5.86 -7.27 23.97
C TYR A 52 7.11 -7.75 23.24
N GLY A 53 7.75 -8.80 23.78
CA GLY A 53 8.92 -9.46 23.20
C GLY A 53 8.56 -10.56 22.19
N SER A 54 7.26 -10.83 22.01
CA SER A 54 6.70 -11.80 21.08
C SER A 54 5.46 -11.21 20.41
N TYR A 55 5.25 -11.58 19.14
CA TYR A 55 4.09 -11.17 18.37
C TYR A 55 2.82 -11.85 18.85
N GLU A 56 2.92 -13.12 19.24
CA GLU A 56 1.83 -13.94 19.81
C GLU A 56 1.34 -13.38 21.14
N GLU A 57 2.27 -12.99 22.04
CA GLU A 57 1.90 -12.36 23.31
C GLU A 57 1.09 -11.07 23.11
N MET A 58 1.51 -10.24 22.13
CA MET A 58 0.76 -9.04 21.79
C MET A 58 -0.61 -9.38 21.20
N ALA A 59 -0.69 -10.34 20.26
CA ALA A 59 -1.94 -10.74 19.64
C ALA A 59 -2.94 -11.31 20.63
N ALA A 60 -2.47 -11.96 21.69
CA ALA A 60 -3.31 -12.51 22.78
C ALA A 60 -3.95 -11.42 23.67
N ASP A 61 -3.46 -10.18 23.64
CA ASP A 61 -4.03 -9.08 24.43
C ASP A 61 -5.39 -8.65 23.87
N GLN A 62 -6.47 -8.97 24.62
CA GLN A 62 -7.85 -8.73 24.22
C GLN A 62 -8.25 -7.25 24.17
N GLU A 63 -7.43 -6.36 24.69
CA GLU A 63 -7.68 -4.92 24.67
C GLU A 63 -7.35 -4.26 23.32
N ILE A 64 -6.58 -4.97 22.46
CA ILE A 64 -6.15 -4.46 21.16
C ILE A 64 -7.31 -4.55 20.16
N ALA A 65 -7.73 -3.42 19.63
CA ALA A 65 -8.79 -3.32 18.63
C ALA A 65 -8.28 -3.44 17.18
N LEU A 66 -7.05 -2.98 16.91
CA LEU A 66 -6.44 -2.99 15.59
C LEU A 66 -4.93 -3.22 15.71
N VAL A 67 -4.38 -4.15 14.92
CA VAL A 67 -2.95 -4.38 14.79
C VAL A 67 -2.47 -3.84 13.45
N TYR A 68 -1.54 -2.90 13.47
CA TYR A 68 -0.80 -2.46 12.29
C TYR A 68 0.44 -3.33 12.10
N ILE A 69 0.51 -4.06 10.99
CA ILE A 69 1.59 -5.01 10.70
C ILE A 69 2.65 -4.30 9.83
N ALA A 70 3.84 -4.09 10.41
CA ALA A 70 4.96 -3.34 9.85
C ALA A 70 6.25 -4.18 9.79
N THR A 71 6.11 -5.47 9.52
CA THR A 71 7.22 -6.42 9.33
C THR A 71 7.75 -6.38 7.89
N PRO A 72 8.84 -7.10 7.54
CA PRO A 72 9.19 -7.32 6.13
C PRO A 72 8.09 -8.06 5.36
N HIS A 73 8.02 -7.85 4.05
CA HIS A 73 6.95 -8.36 3.17
C HIS A 73 6.70 -9.87 3.34
N SER A 74 7.76 -10.69 3.43
CA SER A 74 7.68 -12.14 3.57
C SER A 74 6.96 -12.62 4.84
N HIS A 75 6.78 -11.75 5.83
CA HIS A 75 6.13 -12.06 7.11
C HIS A 75 4.71 -11.49 7.25
N HIS A 76 4.21 -10.77 6.24
CA HIS A 76 2.91 -10.11 6.33
C HIS A 76 1.77 -11.12 6.50
N ALA A 77 1.70 -12.14 5.64
CA ALA A 77 0.64 -13.14 5.66
C ALA A 77 0.61 -13.94 6.97
N GLU A 78 1.77 -14.46 7.40
CA GLU A 78 1.92 -15.21 8.65
C GLU A 78 1.44 -14.40 9.87
N ASN A 79 1.93 -13.15 9.97
CA ASN A 79 1.56 -12.27 11.08
C ASN A 79 0.09 -11.86 11.04
N ALA A 80 -0.47 -11.64 9.85
CA ALA A 80 -1.90 -11.33 9.69
C ALA A 80 -2.78 -12.52 10.14
N LEU A 81 -2.47 -13.73 9.68
CA LEU A 81 -3.18 -14.95 10.06
C LEU A 81 -3.11 -15.18 11.58
N MET A 82 -1.92 -15.05 12.17
CA MET A 82 -1.73 -15.18 13.62
C MET A 82 -2.59 -14.17 14.39
N CYS A 83 -2.60 -12.89 13.99
CA CYS A 83 -3.43 -11.87 14.64
C CYS A 83 -4.94 -12.17 14.50
N LEU A 84 -5.39 -12.58 13.31
CA LEU A 84 -6.79 -12.96 13.06
C LEU A 84 -7.21 -14.17 13.90
N GLU A 85 -6.33 -15.18 14.05
CA GLU A 85 -6.63 -16.34 14.91
C GLU A 85 -6.83 -15.94 16.38
N HIS A 86 -6.12 -14.93 16.86
CA HIS A 86 -6.31 -14.36 18.20
C HIS A 86 -7.49 -13.37 18.29
N GLY A 87 -8.26 -13.18 17.21
CA GLY A 87 -9.41 -12.28 17.18
C GLY A 87 -9.06 -10.81 17.04
N ARG A 88 -7.92 -10.48 16.42
CA ARG A 88 -7.48 -9.08 16.19
C ARG A 88 -7.77 -8.67 14.75
N ASN A 89 -8.31 -7.45 14.59
CA ASN A 89 -8.38 -6.79 13.27
C ASN A 89 -6.98 -6.39 12.83
N VAL A 90 -6.71 -6.42 11.52
CA VAL A 90 -5.38 -6.14 10.98
C VAL A 90 -5.41 -5.10 9.86
N LEU A 91 -4.46 -4.18 9.91
CA LEU A 91 -4.09 -3.28 8.82
C LEU A 91 -2.64 -3.60 8.46
N VAL A 92 -2.41 -4.13 7.27
CA VAL A 92 -1.12 -4.71 6.86
C VAL A 92 -0.43 -3.78 5.89
N GLU A 93 0.85 -3.48 6.13
CA GLU A 93 1.66 -2.69 5.19
C GLU A 93 1.65 -3.28 3.77
N LYS A 94 1.80 -2.36 2.82
CA LYS A 94 1.95 -2.74 1.40
C LYS A 94 3.34 -3.36 1.14
N PRO A 95 3.44 -4.33 0.21
CA PRO A 95 2.33 -5.05 -0.40
C PRO A 95 1.64 -5.89 0.67
N PHE A 96 0.33 -6.07 0.54
CA PHE A 96 -0.47 -6.78 1.54
C PHE A 96 0.13 -8.14 1.92
N THR A 97 0.54 -8.89 0.91
CA THR A 97 1.24 -10.16 1.02
C THR A 97 2.29 -10.28 -0.09
N VAL A 98 2.92 -11.42 -0.23
CA VAL A 98 3.92 -11.64 -1.28
C VAL A 98 3.26 -12.06 -2.60
N ASN A 99 2.14 -12.76 -2.53
CA ASN A 99 1.37 -13.23 -3.69
C ASN A 99 -0.14 -13.23 -3.42
N ALA A 100 -0.92 -13.39 -4.49
CA ALA A 100 -2.38 -13.38 -4.43
C ALA A 100 -2.94 -14.54 -3.61
N GLY A 101 -2.30 -15.72 -3.62
CA GLY A 101 -2.75 -16.87 -2.83
C GLY A 101 -2.72 -16.61 -1.34
N GLN A 102 -1.65 -15.99 -0.84
CA GLN A 102 -1.55 -15.56 0.56
C GLN A 102 -2.60 -14.49 0.89
N ALA A 103 -2.86 -13.54 -0.02
CA ALA A 103 -3.90 -12.53 0.20
C ALA A 103 -5.29 -13.16 0.30
N GLU A 104 -5.62 -14.10 -0.59
CA GLU A 104 -6.88 -14.84 -0.57
C GLU A 104 -7.06 -15.62 0.75
N GLU A 105 -5.99 -16.25 1.27
CA GLU A 105 -5.99 -16.97 2.54
C GLU A 105 -6.29 -16.03 3.73
N VAL A 106 -5.56 -14.91 3.82
CA VAL A 106 -5.75 -13.92 4.91
C VAL A 106 -7.16 -13.33 4.88
N PHE A 107 -7.67 -12.95 3.70
CA PHE A 107 -9.03 -12.40 3.58
C PHE A 107 -10.12 -13.45 3.86
N SER A 108 -9.90 -14.70 3.46
CA SER A 108 -10.80 -15.80 3.81
C SER A 108 -10.89 -15.99 5.33
N LYS A 109 -9.74 -15.96 6.01
CA LYS A 109 -9.66 -16.05 7.47
C LYS A 109 -10.34 -14.86 8.15
N ALA A 110 -10.11 -13.65 7.69
CA ALA A 110 -10.76 -12.44 8.20
C ALA A 110 -12.30 -12.55 8.10
N LYS A 111 -12.80 -12.99 6.94
CA LYS A 111 -14.22 -13.20 6.71
C LYS A 111 -14.81 -14.33 7.60
N GLU A 112 -14.09 -15.46 7.74
CA GLU A 112 -14.48 -16.57 8.63
C GLU A 112 -14.67 -16.09 10.08
N LYS A 113 -13.74 -15.24 10.55
CA LYS A 113 -13.74 -14.72 11.92
C LYS A 113 -14.64 -13.49 12.12
N GLY A 114 -15.18 -12.89 11.05
CA GLY A 114 -15.92 -11.63 11.11
C GLY A 114 -15.06 -10.45 11.53
N LEU A 115 -13.76 -10.45 11.14
CA LEU A 115 -12.78 -9.45 11.49
C LEU A 115 -12.39 -8.62 10.26
N PHE A 116 -11.93 -7.39 10.50
CA PHE A 116 -11.37 -6.53 9.47
C PHE A 116 -9.95 -6.97 9.12
N ALA A 117 -9.66 -7.05 7.82
CA ALA A 117 -8.32 -7.09 7.26
C ALA A 117 -8.22 -6.12 6.08
N GLY A 118 -7.20 -5.27 6.06
CA GLY A 118 -7.01 -4.28 4.98
C GLY A 118 -5.55 -4.05 4.66
N GLU A 119 -5.29 -3.62 3.42
CA GLU A 119 -3.98 -3.18 2.97
C GLU A 119 -3.76 -1.71 3.31
N ALA A 120 -2.64 -1.40 3.91
CA ALA A 120 -2.17 -0.04 4.19
C ALA A 120 -1.53 0.57 2.93
N MET A 121 -2.32 0.73 1.87
CA MET A 121 -1.95 1.46 0.66
C MET A 121 -2.26 2.95 0.86
N TRP A 122 -1.58 3.58 1.79
CA TRP A 122 -1.83 4.93 2.31
C TRP A 122 -2.11 5.99 1.26
N ALA A 123 -1.38 5.95 0.12
CA ALA A 123 -1.56 6.87 -0.99
C ALA A 123 -3.00 6.89 -1.52
N ARG A 124 -3.73 5.74 -1.46
CA ARG A 124 -5.08 5.58 -1.98
C ARG A 124 -6.15 6.25 -1.11
N PHE A 125 -5.91 6.34 0.19
CA PHE A 125 -6.87 6.85 1.17
C PHE A 125 -6.88 8.39 1.28
N LYS A 126 -5.92 9.06 0.70
CA LYS A 126 -5.74 10.51 0.85
C LYS A 126 -6.90 11.30 0.23
N PRO A 127 -7.34 12.41 0.87
CA PRO A 127 -8.45 13.23 0.36
C PRO A 127 -8.23 13.76 -1.06
N ILE A 128 -6.98 14.05 -1.44
CA ILE A 128 -6.64 14.51 -2.79
C ILE A 128 -6.96 13.46 -3.85
N GLN A 129 -6.90 12.16 -3.53
CA GLN A 129 -7.30 11.08 -4.43
C GLN A 129 -8.80 11.11 -4.74
N LYS A 130 -9.63 11.43 -3.74
CA LYS A 130 -11.08 11.61 -3.96
C LYS A 130 -11.34 12.80 -4.91
N THR A 131 -10.57 13.88 -4.75
CA THR A 131 -10.63 15.02 -5.67
C THR A 131 -10.24 14.60 -7.09
N LEU A 132 -9.12 13.88 -7.24
CA LEU A 132 -8.65 13.39 -8.54
C LEU A 132 -9.70 12.49 -9.22
N GLN A 133 -10.25 11.51 -8.49
CA GLN A 133 -11.28 10.61 -9.01
C GLN A 133 -12.56 11.36 -9.40
N LYS A 134 -13.00 12.35 -8.59
CA LYS A 134 -14.15 13.19 -8.90
C LYS A 134 -13.94 13.96 -10.20
N LEU A 135 -12.80 14.63 -10.37
CA LEU A 135 -12.46 15.38 -11.58
C LEU A 135 -12.48 14.50 -12.84
N ILE A 136 -12.07 13.23 -12.73
CA ILE A 136 -12.02 12.30 -13.86
C ILE A 136 -13.37 11.64 -14.09
N LYS A 137 -13.98 11.03 -13.07
CA LYS A 137 -15.13 10.12 -13.23
C LYS A 137 -16.47 10.87 -13.25
N GLU A 138 -16.62 11.91 -12.42
CA GLU A 138 -17.86 12.67 -12.28
C GLU A 138 -17.86 13.91 -13.17
N ASP A 139 -16.86 14.79 -12.99
CA ASP A 139 -16.78 16.07 -13.70
C ASP A 139 -16.29 15.89 -15.16
N ARG A 140 -15.64 14.77 -15.48
CA ARG A 140 -15.05 14.45 -16.79
C ARG A 140 -14.22 15.60 -17.36
N ILE A 141 -13.47 16.27 -16.47
CA ILE A 141 -12.83 17.55 -16.78
C ILE A 141 -11.82 17.46 -17.94
N ILE A 142 -11.26 16.28 -18.19
CA ILE A 142 -10.32 16.01 -19.29
C ILE A 142 -10.95 15.18 -20.42
N GLY A 143 -12.28 15.03 -20.44
CA GLY A 143 -12.99 14.12 -21.36
C GLY A 143 -12.83 12.65 -20.96
N GLU A 144 -12.83 11.75 -21.95
CA GLU A 144 -12.62 10.32 -21.72
C GLU A 144 -11.13 10.04 -21.49
N VAL A 145 -10.81 9.27 -20.44
CA VAL A 145 -9.43 8.81 -20.18
C VAL A 145 -8.98 7.89 -21.32
N THR A 146 -7.81 8.14 -21.84
CA THR A 146 -7.20 7.34 -22.93
C THR A 146 -5.94 6.62 -22.48
N CYS A 147 -5.10 7.29 -21.66
CA CYS A 147 -3.84 6.73 -21.19
C CYS A 147 -3.50 7.24 -19.79
N VAL A 148 -2.81 6.40 -19.03
CA VAL A 148 -2.18 6.77 -17.76
C VAL A 148 -0.70 6.49 -17.84
N THR A 149 0.14 7.44 -17.41
CA THR A 149 1.56 7.19 -17.20
C THR A 149 1.93 7.42 -15.76
N ALA A 150 2.71 6.52 -15.16
CA ALA A 150 3.22 6.68 -13.82
C ALA A 150 4.53 5.91 -13.63
N ASN A 151 5.43 6.51 -12.88
CA ASN A 151 6.67 5.84 -12.48
C ASN A 151 7.04 6.24 -11.06
N THR A 152 7.89 5.44 -10.42
CA THR A 152 8.52 5.81 -9.15
C THR A 152 9.83 5.06 -8.97
N GLY A 153 10.76 5.67 -8.23
CA GLY A 153 12.04 5.04 -7.96
C GLY A 153 12.90 5.85 -7.02
N GLY A 154 13.94 5.19 -6.51
CA GLY A 154 14.92 5.79 -5.63
C GLY A 154 16.21 4.97 -5.59
N GLN A 155 17.26 5.53 -5.00
CA GLN A 155 18.50 4.82 -4.70
C GLN A 155 18.31 3.94 -3.45
N LEU A 156 17.65 2.79 -3.61
CA LEU A 156 17.20 1.91 -2.53
C LEU A 156 18.00 0.60 -2.44
N SER A 157 18.93 0.34 -3.35
CA SER A 157 19.73 -0.90 -3.40
C SER A 157 20.61 -1.14 -2.16
N HIS A 158 20.78 -0.11 -1.33
CA HIS A 158 21.47 -0.22 -0.04
C HIS A 158 20.57 -0.74 1.10
N VAL A 159 19.28 -0.89 0.87
CA VAL A 159 18.30 -1.36 1.86
C VAL A 159 18.24 -2.88 1.81
N PRO A 160 18.74 -3.61 2.84
CA PRO A 160 18.90 -5.07 2.77
C PRO A 160 17.60 -5.81 2.42
N ARG A 161 16.45 -5.42 2.99
CA ARG A 161 15.16 -6.08 2.73
C ARG A 161 14.71 -6.01 1.27
N LEU A 162 15.24 -5.07 0.46
CA LEU A 162 14.84 -4.89 -0.95
C LEU A 162 15.69 -5.71 -1.91
N ILE A 163 16.84 -6.20 -1.47
CA ILE A 163 17.73 -7.00 -2.30
C ILE A 163 17.75 -8.49 -1.91
N GLU A 164 17.08 -8.85 -0.80
CA GLU A 164 17.06 -10.23 -0.32
C GLU A 164 15.76 -10.93 -0.74
N PRO A 165 15.84 -12.02 -1.54
CA PRO A 165 14.66 -12.80 -1.95
C PRO A 165 13.94 -13.43 -0.74
N GLU A 166 14.66 -13.76 0.35
CA GLU A 166 14.08 -14.28 1.60
C GLU A 166 13.16 -13.27 2.31
N LEU A 167 13.27 -12.00 1.96
CA LEU A 167 12.45 -10.92 2.51
C LEU A 167 11.42 -10.39 1.50
N ALA A 168 11.24 -11.11 0.36
CA ALA A 168 10.41 -10.68 -0.76
C ALA A 168 10.84 -9.30 -1.29
N GLY A 169 12.14 -9.17 -1.60
CA GLY A 169 12.72 -7.96 -2.16
C GLY A 169 12.28 -7.72 -3.61
N GLY A 170 12.77 -6.63 -4.18
CA GLY A 170 12.49 -6.20 -5.54
C GLY A 170 11.78 -4.85 -5.62
N ALA A 171 11.98 -4.16 -6.72
CA ALA A 171 11.37 -2.86 -6.98
C ALA A 171 9.86 -2.94 -7.17
N LEU A 172 9.35 -4.00 -7.80
CA LEU A 172 7.93 -4.15 -8.09
C LEU A 172 7.07 -4.12 -6.82
N LEU A 173 7.37 -4.99 -5.86
CA LEU A 173 6.59 -5.11 -4.63
C LEU A 173 6.75 -3.90 -3.71
N ASP A 174 7.94 -3.28 -3.64
CA ASP A 174 8.16 -2.15 -2.74
C ASP A 174 7.69 -0.82 -3.30
N VAL A 175 8.05 -0.49 -4.53
CA VAL A 175 7.74 0.80 -5.14
C VAL A 175 6.88 0.69 -6.41
N GLY A 176 6.98 -0.39 -7.19
CA GLY A 176 6.18 -0.59 -8.41
C GLY A 176 4.67 -0.74 -8.16
N ILE A 177 4.30 -1.14 -6.96
CA ILE A 177 2.90 -1.18 -6.52
C ILE A 177 2.23 0.21 -6.58
N TYR A 178 2.96 1.32 -6.42
CA TYR A 178 2.39 2.68 -6.47
C TYR A 178 1.95 3.10 -7.87
N PRO A 179 2.78 2.99 -8.95
CA PRO A 179 2.32 3.23 -10.31
C PRO A 179 1.14 2.34 -10.70
N LEU A 180 1.17 1.06 -10.31
CA LEU A 180 0.09 0.13 -10.57
C LEU A 180 -1.19 0.58 -9.85
N ASN A 181 -1.10 0.92 -8.56
CA ASN A 181 -2.21 1.44 -7.78
C ASN A 181 -2.77 2.74 -8.38
N PHE A 182 -1.90 3.67 -8.82
CA PHE A 182 -2.32 4.92 -9.46
C PHE A 182 -3.15 4.64 -10.72
N ALA A 183 -2.65 3.79 -11.62
CA ALA A 183 -3.36 3.44 -12.85
C ALA A 183 -4.69 2.72 -12.56
N SER A 184 -4.72 1.82 -11.57
CA SER A 184 -5.92 1.06 -11.20
C SER A 184 -7.07 1.93 -10.71
N MET A 185 -6.77 3.06 -10.10
CA MET A 185 -7.78 4.04 -9.67
C MET A 185 -8.35 4.88 -10.82
N MET A 186 -7.57 5.07 -11.88
CA MET A 186 -7.92 5.97 -13.01
C MET A 186 -8.62 5.23 -14.14
N ILE A 187 -8.34 3.94 -14.33
CA ILE A 187 -8.89 3.13 -15.41
C ILE A 187 -9.74 2.01 -14.82
N ASP A 188 -11.04 2.10 -15.03
CA ASP A 188 -12.03 1.10 -14.61
C ASP A 188 -12.40 0.24 -15.83
N SER A 189 -11.50 -0.66 -16.21
CA SER A 189 -11.68 -1.61 -17.32
C SER A 189 -10.87 -2.88 -17.07
N GLU A 190 -11.30 -3.98 -17.66
CA GLU A 190 -10.57 -5.25 -17.58
C GLU A 190 -9.27 -5.17 -18.38
N ILE A 191 -8.22 -5.77 -17.80
CA ILE A 191 -6.93 -5.90 -18.48
C ILE A 191 -7.07 -6.91 -19.61
N GLU A 192 -6.66 -6.52 -20.81
CA GLU A 192 -6.56 -7.38 -21.98
C GLU A 192 -5.19 -8.02 -22.08
N ARG A 193 -4.11 -7.22 -21.91
CA ARG A 193 -2.74 -7.66 -22.07
C ARG A 193 -1.78 -6.81 -21.23
N ILE A 194 -0.69 -7.44 -20.80
CA ILE A 194 0.46 -6.77 -20.18
C ILE A 194 1.71 -7.16 -20.96
N ASP A 195 2.51 -6.19 -21.37
CA ASP A 195 3.83 -6.35 -21.97
C ASP A 195 4.86 -5.77 -21.01
N SER A 196 5.89 -6.54 -20.62
CA SER A 196 6.76 -6.14 -19.55
C SER A 196 8.22 -6.54 -19.73
N HIS A 197 9.11 -5.85 -19.03
CA HIS A 197 10.50 -6.23 -18.90
C HIS A 197 11.07 -5.78 -17.56
N ALA A 198 12.01 -6.56 -17.00
CA ALA A 198 12.74 -6.22 -15.79
C ALA A 198 14.25 -6.46 -15.96
N VAL A 199 15.02 -5.70 -15.23
CA VAL A 199 16.46 -5.95 -14.99
C VAL A 199 16.59 -6.49 -13.58
N LEU A 200 17.14 -7.69 -13.44
CA LEU A 200 17.29 -8.34 -12.15
C LEU A 200 18.62 -7.98 -11.49
N THR A 201 18.65 -8.05 -10.17
CA THR A 201 19.88 -8.03 -9.38
C THR A 201 20.60 -9.38 -9.48
N ASP A 202 21.84 -9.46 -9.02
CA ASP A 202 22.60 -10.72 -8.91
C ASP A 202 21.91 -11.75 -7.99
N LYS A 203 20.97 -11.31 -7.13
CA LYS A 203 20.19 -12.18 -6.26
C LYS A 203 18.83 -12.61 -6.83
N GLY A 204 18.53 -12.19 -8.06
CA GLY A 204 17.34 -12.62 -8.78
C GLY A 204 16.05 -11.85 -8.46
N VAL A 205 16.10 -10.75 -7.70
CA VAL A 205 14.97 -9.82 -7.52
C VAL A 205 15.07 -8.69 -8.54
N ASP A 206 13.95 -8.10 -8.93
CA ASP A 206 13.92 -7.01 -9.91
C ASP A 206 14.51 -5.70 -9.33
N ALA A 207 15.56 -5.22 -9.99
CA ALA A 207 16.20 -3.93 -9.66
C ALA A 207 15.41 -2.75 -10.23
N GLN A 208 14.88 -2.93 -11.43
CA GLN A 208 14.01 -1.98 -12.13
C GLN A 208 13.17 -2.70 -13.16
N ASN A 209 12.01 -2.14 -13.44
CA ASN A 209 11.05 -2.73 -14.36
C ASN A 209 10.25 -1.65 -15.09
N GLY A 210 9.66 -2.06 -16.21
CA GLY A 210 8.70 -1.28 -16.97
C GLY A 210 7.67 -2.20 -17.59
N PHE A 211 6.39 -1.77 -17.60
CA PHE A 211 5.31 -2.54 -18.18
C PHE A 211 4.21 -1.64 -18.76
N VAL A 212 3.57 -2.15 -19.81
CA VAL A 212 2.44 -1.52 -20.49
C VAL A 212 1.22 -2.42 -20.31
N ILE A 213 0.14 -1.84 -19.79
CA ILE A 213 -1.14 -2.52 -19.66
C ILE A 213 -2.07 -1.99 -20.76
N THR A 214 -2.60 -2.88 -21.60
CA THR A 214 -3.69 -2.60 -22.52
C THR A 214 -5.00 -3.11 -21.91
N TYR A 215 -6.04 -2.31 -21.95
CA TYR A 215 -7.35 -2.63 -21.42
C TYR A 215 -8.33 -2.94 -22.55
N LYS A 216 -9.37 -3.75 -22.28
CA LYS A 216 -10.37 -4.19 -23.28
C LYS A 216 -11.11 -3.05 -23.99
N ASP A 217 -11.22 -1.90 -23.35
CA ASP A 217 -11.84 -0.70 -23.95
C ASP A 217 -10.83 0.20 -24.69
N GLY A 218 -9.63 -0.29 -24.96
CA GLY A 218 -8.58 0.39 -25.73
C GLY A 218 -7.76 1.40 -24.94
N LYS A 219 -8.00 1.57 -23.64
CA LYS A 219 -7.16 2.41 -22.77
C LYS A 219 -5.80 1.75 -22.52
N MET A 220 -4.82 2.55 -22.13
CA MET A 220 -3.46 2.06 -21.81
C MET A 220 -2.94 2.63 -20.50
N ALA A 221 -2.09 1.87 -19.82
CA ALA A 221 -1.23 2.39 -18.76
C ALA A 221 0.25 2.06 -19.08
N ILE A 222 1.15 3.04 -18.92
CA ILE A 222 2.60 2.91 -19.12
C ILE A 222 3.25 3.15 -17.77
N LEU A 223 3.78 2.11 -17.16
CA LEU A 223 4.20 2.10 -15.76
C LEU A 223 5.64 1.62 -15.62
N GLY A 224 6.32 2.09 -14.58
CA GLY A 224 7.68 1.65 -14.30
C GLY A 224 8.13 1.92 -12.87
N SER A 225 9.10 1.14 -12.42
CA SER A 225 9.71 1.35 -11.11
C SER A 225 11.20 1.00 -11.07
N SER A 226 11.94 1.61 -10.14
CA SER A 226 13.37 1.39 -9.98
C SER A 226 13.79 1.52 -8.52
N MET A 227 14.66 0.61 -8.05
CA MET A 227 15.36 0.77 -6.78
C MET A 227 16.82 1.20 -6.94
N VAL A 228 17.26 1.44 -8.19
CA VAL A 228 18.62 1.85 -8.54
C VAL A 228 18.71 3.23 -9.16
N SER A 229 17.56 3.85 -9.43
CA SER A 229 17.49 5.19 -10.03
C SER A 229 16.43 6.03 -9.32
N GLU A 230 16.76 7.27 -9.02
CA GLU A 230 15.76 8.25 -8.60
C GLU A 230 14.90 8.64 -9.80
N MET A 231 13.58 8.54 -9.64
CA MET A 231 12.57 8.92 -10.63
C MET A 231 11.71 10.06 -10.08
N ASN A 232 11.08 10.82 -10.98
CA ASN A 232 10.28 11.98 -10.60
C ASN A 232 8.94 11.61 -9.88
N SER A 233 8.56 10.34 -9.88
CA SER A 233 7.33 9.82 -9.28
C SER A 233 6.05 10.56 -9.72
N LEU A 234 6.07 11.10 -10.94
CA LEU A 234 4.95 11.81 -11.55
C LEU A 234 3.91 10.83 -12.07
N GLY A 235 2.62 11.12 -11.80
CA GLY A 235 1.49 10.45 -12.43
C GLY A 235 0.78 11.39 -13.39
N VAL A 236 0.47 10.93 -14.61
CA VAL A 236 -0.30 11.71 -15.58
C VAL A 236 -1.47 10.89 -16.11
N VAL A 237 -2.64 11.49 -16.08
CA VAL A 237 -3.86 10.94 -16.69
C VAL A 237 -4.17 11.76 -17.94
N TYR A 238 -4.15 11.13 -19.09
CA TYR A 238 -4.46 11.74 -20.39
C TYR A 238 -5.91 11.44 -20.76
N GLY A 239 -6.62 12.46 -21.18
CA GLY A 239 -7.96 12.37 -21.71
C GLY A 239 -8.10 13.01 -23.08
N THR A 240 -9.27 12.93 -23.68
CA THR A 240 -9.56 13.49 -25.02
C THR A 240 -9.47 15.02 -25.05
N ASP A 241 -9.72 15.70 -23.93
CA ASP A 241 -9.82 17.16 -23.83
C ASP A 241 -8.69 17.81 -23.02
N GLY A 242 -7.78 17.01 -22.50
CA GLY A 242 -6.67 17.51 -21.70
C GLY A 242 -5.97 16.43 -20.89
N ARG A 243 -5.24 16.84 -19.88
CA ARG A 243 -4.56 15.92 -18.95
C ARG A 243 -4.58 16.42 -17.52
N ILE A 244 -4.37 15.52 -16.60
CA ILE A 244 -4.14 15.82 -15.17
C ILE A 244 -2.75 15.31 -14.77
N GLU A 245 -1.96 16.15 -14.14
CA GLU A 245 -0.66 15.82 -13.58
C GLU A 245 -0.76 15.77 -12.05
N ALA A 246 -0.31 14.64 -11.45
CA ALA A 246 -0.13 14.46 -10.01
C ALA A 246 1.37 14.49 -9.70
N ASP A 247 1.81 15.43 -8.89
CA ASP A 247 3.22 15.78 -8.70
C ASP A 247 4.08 14.68 -8.06
N TYR A 248 3.49 13.84 -7.21
CA TYR A 248 4.19 12.75 -6.53
C TYR A 248 3.21 11.65 -6.14
N ILE A 249 3.12 10.56 -6.93
CA ILE A 249 2.07 9.52 -6.77
C ILE A 249 2.08 8.77 -5.43
N LEU A 250 3.18 8.80 -4.68
CA LEU A 250 3.22 8.22 -3.35
C LEU A 250 2.53 9.13 -2.33
N ASP A 251 2.68 10.45 -2.48
CA ASP A 251 2.15 11.47 -1.58
C ASP A 251 1.76 12.72 -2.38
N ILE A 252 0.65 12.66 -3.12
CA ILE A 252 0.23 13.75 -3.99
C ILE A 252 0.01 15.02 -3.15
N GLY A 253 0.88 16.01 -3.35
CA GLY A 253 0.77 17.34 -2.78
C GLY A 253 -0.13 18.25 -3.61
N LYS A 254 -0.09 18.04 -4.94
CA LYS A 254 -0.78 18.88 -5.91
C LYS A 254 -1.23 18.09 -7.13
N ILE A 255 -2.43 18.42 -7.62
CA ILE A 255 -2.96 18.01 -8.92
C ILE A 255 -3.05 19.23 -9.81
N THR A 256 -2.57 19.14 -11.04
CA THR A 256 -2.73 20.19 -12.06
C THR A 256 -3.53 19.68 -13.24
N VAL A 257 -4.70 20.28 -13.50
CA VAL A 257 -5.51 20.05 -14.70
C VAL A 257 -5.04 20.99 -15.81
N ILE A 258 -4.81 20.46 -17.02
CA ILE A 258 -4.27 21.20 -18.15
C ILE A 258 -5.12 20.93 -19.40
N LYS A 259 -5.67 21.99 -20.00
CA LYS A 259 -6.48 21.96 -21.23
C LYS A 259 -6.03 23.08 -22.15
N GLY A 260 -5.21 22.78 -23.14
CA GLY A 260 -4.52 23.82 -23.94
C GLY A 260 -3.70 24.75 -23.04
N ASP A 261 -4.01 26.04 -23.08
CA ASP A 261 -3.34 27.08 -22.26
C ASP A 261 -3.97 27.21 -20.85
N TRP A 262 -5.15 26.63 -20.63
CA TRP A 262 -5.83 26.69 -19.34
C TRP A 262 -5.23 25.72 -18.34
N ARG A 263 -5.01 26.19 -17.10
CA ARG A 263 -4.47 25.41 -15.99
C ARG A 263 -5.25 25.69 -14.71
N GLN A 264 -5.50 24.64 -13.93
CA GLN A 264 -6.07 24.73 -12.59
C GLN A 264 -5.36 23.78 -11.64
N GLU A 265 -4.99 24.27 -10.47
CA GLU A 265 -4.31 23.49 -9.42
C GLU A 265 -5.26 23.19 -8.27
N TYR A 266 -5.11 21.99 -7.70
CA TYR A 266 -5.78 21.54 -6.49
C TYR A 266 -4.69 21.04 -5.53
N LEU A 267 -4.69 21.57 -4.32
CA LEU A 267 -3.69 21.23 -3.30
C LEU A 267 -4.23 20.19 -2.34
N SER A 268 -3.36 19.28 -1.89
CA SER A 268 -3.68 18.35 -0.81
C SER A 268 -3.96 19.13 0.48
N PRO A 269 -4.99 18.77 1.24
CA PRO A 269 -5.24 19.38 2.55
C PRO A 269 -4.12 19.05 3.54
N LYS A 270 -4.05 19.78 4.62
CA LYS A 270 -3.13 19.49 5.74
C LYS A 270 -3.43 18.10 6.30
N GLN A 271 -2.38 17.39 6.66
CA GLN A 271 -2.43 16.04 7.18
C GLN A 271 -1.41 15.89 8.32
N ILE A 272 -1.59 14.86 9.16
CA ILE A 272 -0.61 14.51 10.21
C ILE A 272 0.63 13.93 9.54
N SER A 273 0.43 12.88 8.72
CA SER A 273 1.48 12.21 7.97
C SER A 273 0.98 11.62 6.64
N GLY A 274 -0.34 11.58 6.45
CA GLY A 274 -1.05 10.92 5.36
C GLY A 274 -1.46 9.46 5.67
N PHE A 275 -0.93 8.85 6.72
CA PHE A 275 -1.29 7.50 7.18
C PHE A 275 -2.55 7.49 8.05
N GLU A 276 -2.95 8.60 8.61
CA GLU A 276 -4.18 8.72 9.40
C GLU A 276 -5.42 8.28 8.63
N PHE A 277 -5.49 8.53 7.33
CA PHE A 277 -6.68 8.25 6.52
C PHE A 277 -6.95 6.74 6.34
N GLU A 278 -5.92 5.90 6.25
CA GLU A 278 -6.09 4.44 6.20
C GLU A 278 -6.49 3.87 7.57
N VAL A 279 -5.97 4.46 8.66
CA VAL A 279 -6.38 4.09 10.03
C VAL A 279 -7.82 4.49 10.28
N GLU A 280 -8.24 5.70 9.88
CA GLU A 280 -9.63 6.17 9.99
C GLU A 280 -10.60 5.25 9.23
N ASP A 281 -10.24 4.84 7.99
CA ASP A 281 -11.04 3.91 7.19
C ASP A 281 -11.14 2.54 7.86
N ALA A 282 -10.03 1.99 8.35
CA ALA A 282 -10.02 0.72 9.09
C ALA A 282 -10.90 0.78 10.34
N LEU A 283 -10.77 1.82 11.16
CA LEU A 283 -11.58 1.99 12.36
C LEU A 283 -13.07 2.22 12.05
N LYS A 284 -13.38 2.89 10.93
CA LYS A 284 -14.75 3.02 10.43
C LYS A 284 -15.31 1.65 10.05
N ALA A 285 -14.56 0.86 9.27
CA ALA A 285 -14.98 -0.48 8.86
C ALA A 285 -15.24 -1.39 10.09
N ILE A 286 -14.31 -1.39 11.05
CA ILE A 286 -14.45 -2.15 12.30
C ILE A 286 -15.72 -1.75 13.08
N ARG A 287 -15.99 -0.45 13.22
CA ARG A 287 -17.19 0.07 13.89
C ARG A 287 -18.48 -0.34 13.19
N GLU A 288 -18.47 -0.45 11.88
CA GLU A 288 -19.60 -0.85 11.04
C GLU A 288 -19.71 -2.37 10.88
N GLY A 289 -18.80 -3.16 11.48
CA GLY A 289 -18.79 -4.63 11.37
C GLY A 289 -18.42 -5.12 9.98
N ARG A 290 -17.69 -4.33 9.19
CA ARG A 290 -17.21 -4.72 7.86
C ARG A 290 -15.84 -5.38 7.95
N CYS A 291 -15.64 -6.42 7.13
CA CYS A 291 -14.38 -7.14 7.06
C CYS A 291 -13.36 -6.49 6.13
N GLU A 292 -13.76 -5.50 5.33
CA GLU A 292 -12.92 -4.85 4.31
C GLU A 292 -13.15 -3.34 4.22
N SER A 293 -12.19 -2.66 3.60
CA SER A 293 -12.25 -1.24 3.21
C SER A 293 -13.13 -1.05 1.98
N GLU A 294 -13.90 0.04 1.92
CA GLU A 294 -14.59 0.47 0.69
C GLU A 294 -13.64 1.16 -0.31
N VAL A 295 -12.53 1.73 0.19
CA VAL A 295 -11.53 2.43 -0.62
C VAL A 295 -10.55 1.46 -1.27
N MET A 296 -10.19 0.39 -0.55
CA MET A 296 -9.30 -0.68 -1.00
C MET A 296 -9.93 -2.04 -0.67
N PRO A 297 -10.95 -2.49 -1.41
CA PRO A 297 -11.64 -3.75 -1.14
C PRO A 297 -10.74 -4.95 -1.41
N HIS A 298 -11.04 -6.08 -0.77
CA HIS A 298 -10.28 -7.34 -0.90
C HIS A 298 -10.08 -7.76 -2.36
N SER A 299 -11.12 -7.59 -3.18
CA SER A 299 -11.06 -7.92 -4.62
C SER A 299 -10.02 -7.10 -5.36
N GLU A 300 -9.84 -5.84 -5.01
CA GLU A 300 -8.85 -4.96 -5.62
C GLU A 300 -7.42 -5.33 -5.19
N VAL A 301 -7.21 -5.60 -3.90
CA VAL A 301 -5.91 -6.10 -3.40
C VAL A 301 -5.53 -7.37 -4.15
N ILE A 302 -6.43 -8.37 -4.21
CA ILE A 302 -6.19 -9.63 -4.92
C ILE A 302 -5.91 -9.39 -6.41
N ARG A 303 -6.64 -8.49 -7.06
CA ARG A 303 -6.43 -8.13 -8.48
C ARG A 303 -5.03 -7.56 -8.70
N MET A 304 -4.59 -6.64 -7.87
CA MET A 304 -3.25 -6.05 -7.96
C MET A 304 -2.16 -7.09 -7.69
N MET A 305 -2.34 -7.94 -6.68
CA MET A 305 -1.41 -9.03 -6.40
C MET A 305 -1.30 -10.00 -7.59
N LYS A 306 -2.41 -10.38 -8.23
CA LYS A 306 -2.39 -11.25 -9.43
C LYS A 306 -1.63 -10.62 -10.60
N VAL A 307 -1.72 -9.30 -10.79
CA VAL A 307 -0.91 -8.59 -11.79
C VAL A 307 0.57 -8.70 -11.44
N MET A 308 0.94 -8.42 -10.20
CA MET A 308 2.34 -8.50 -9.76
C MET A 308 2.89 -9.93 -9.81
N ASP A 309 2.09 -10.95 -9.48
CA ASP A 309 2.46 -12.38 -9.62
C ASP A 309 2.73 -12.74 -11.08
N GLY A 310 1.88 -12.24 -12.01
CA GLY A 310 2.08 -12.43 -13.44
C GLY A 310 3.40 -11.85 -13.94
N LEU A 311 3.68 -10.60 -13.54
CA LEU A 311 4.92 -9.89 -13.88
C LEU A 311 6.15 -10.60 -13.31
N ARG A 312 6.16 -10.96 -12.02
CA ARG A 312 7.28 -11.69 -11.41
C ARG A 312 7.53 -13.03 -12.11
N ARG A 313 6.48 -13.78 -12.43
CA ARG A 313 6.59 -15.05 -13.15
C ARG A 313 7.19 -14.87 -14.54
N GLU A 314 6.79 -13.85 -15.28
CA GLU A 314 7.34 -13.52 -16.61
C GLU A 314 8.83 -13.20 -16.53
N TRP A 315 9.26 -12.49 -15.47
CA TRP A 315 10.65 -12.09 -15.27
C TRP A 315 11.53 -13.16 -14.62
N GLY A 316 10.94 -14.26 -14.13
CA GLY A 316 11.65 -15.29 -13.39
C GLY A 316 12.06 -14.88 -11.96
N VAL A 317 11.32 -13.95 -11.35
CA VAL A 317 11.50 -13.56 -9.95
C VAL A 317 10.76 -14.55 -9.07
N GLU A 318 11.51 -15.35 -8.32
CA GLU A 318 10.99 -16.38 -7.41
C GLU A 318 11.50 -16.12 -5.99
N TYR A 319 10.66 -16.41 -5.00
CA TYR A 319 11.05 -16.32 -3.59
C TYR A 319 11.16 -17.71 -2.97
N PRO A 320 12.16 -17.96 -2.08
CA PRO A 320 12.49 -19.31 -1.62
C PRO A 320 11.43 -19.97 -0.73
N PHE A 321 10.39 -19.23 -0.36
CA PHE A 321 9.29 -19.70 0.49
C PHE A 321 7.93 -19.83 -0.25
N GLU A 322 7.94 -19.73 -1.57
CA GLU A 322 6.76 -19.92 -2.44
C GLU A 322 6.67 -21.35 -2.98
#